data_a63862c63126cb73590b2f70224e179b
#
_entry.id   a63862c63126cb73590b2f70224e179b
#
_cell.length_a   1.000
_cell.length_b   1.000
_cell.length_c   1.000
_cell.angle_alpha   90.00
_cell.angle_beta   90.00
_cell.angle_gamma   90.00
#
_symmetry.space_group_name_H-M   'P 1'
#
loop_
_entity.id
_entity.type
_entity.pdbx_description
1 polymer ?
#
loop_
_entity_poly.entity_id
_entity_poly.type
_entity_poly.pdbx_seq_one_letter_code
_entity_poly.pdbx_strand_id
1 'polypeptide(L)'
;SFGSVDGPGVRYIVFLQGCRMRCRYCHNPDTWALKDKNSYEETPAETLKKAMRFKAYWKETGGITVSGGEALLQIDYVTELFRLAKEQGVHTTLDTSGNPFTREEPFFSKFNELLKYTDLFLLDIKHIDPVKHKDLTQWDNSNILDMAKYLSDNGKKMWIRNVLVPGYTDGEEDLQKLSDFI
;
A
#
# COMPACT_ATOMS: atom_id res chain seq x y z
N SER A 1 0.74 -14.09 -6.21
CA SER A 1 -0.12 -14.68 -5.19
C SER A 1 -1.58 -14.30 -5.44
N PHE A 2 -2.52 -15.01 -4.80
CA PHE A 2 -3.95 -14.68 -4.82
C PHE A 2 -4.41 -14.27 -3.43
N GLY A 3 -5.23 -13.22 -3.35
CA GLY A 3 -5.84 -12.76 -2.11
C GLY A 3 -7.29 -12.34 -2.32
N SER A 4 -8.07 -12.45 -1.25
CA SER A 4 -9.46 -11.98 -1.17
C SER A 4 -9.65 -10.89 -0.11
N VAL A 5 -8.56 -10.51 0.57
CA VAL A 5 -8.55 -9.50 1.66
C VAL A 5 -7.74 -8.25 1.30
N ASP A 6 -7.12 -8.23 0.12
CA ASP A 6 -6.24 -7.17 -0.34
C ASP A 6 -6.93 -6.24 -1.35
N GLY A 7 -8.19 -5.97 -1.14
CA GLY A 7 -9.07 -5.16 -1.98
C GLY A 7 -10.32 -5.91 -2.43
N PRO A 8 -11.17 -5.30 -3.27
CA PRO A 8 -12.42 -5.90 -3.70
C PRO A 8 -12.20 -7.10 -4.63
N GLY A 9 -13.00 -8.14 -4.43
CA GLY A 9 -12.98 -9.37 -5.25
C GLY A 9 -11.72 -10.20 -5.08
N VAL A 10 -11.46 -11.08 -6.04
CA VAL A 10 -10.23 -11.88 -6.09
C VAL A 10 -9.13 -11.06 -6.75
N ARG A 11 -7.94 -11.06 -6.18
CA ARG A 11 -6.85 -10.19 -6.63
C ARG A 11 -5.58 -10.98 -6.93
N TYR A 12 -4.88 -10.56 -7.99
CA TYR A 12 -3.49 -10.95 -8.17
C TYR A 12 -2.61 -10.01 -7.36
N ILE A 13 -1.87 -10.55 -6.38
CA ILE A 13 -1.06 -9.73 -5.49
C ILE A 13 0.40 -9.79 -5.91
N VAL A 14 0.98 -8.62 -6.13
CA VAL A 14 2.41 -8.39 -6.40
C VAL A 14 3.05 -7.92 -5.10
N PHE A 15 4.01 -8.70 -4.58
CA PHE A 15 4.77 -8.33 -3.40
C PHE A 15 6.12 -7.73 -3.81
N LEU A 16 6.33 -6.46 -3.50
CA LEU A 16 7.59 -5.77 -3.75
C LEU A 16 8.54 -5.87 -2.56
N GLN A 17 9.83 -5.86 -2.82
CA GLN A 17 10.87 -5.83 -1.82
C GLN A 17 11.20 -4.40 -1.38
N GLY A 18 11.64 -4.27 -0.15
CA GLY A 18 12.05 -3.03 0.49
C GLY A 18 10.99 -2.47 1.42
N CYS A 19 11.34 -2.27 2.68
CA CYS A 19 10.56 -1.52 3.65
C CYS A 19 11.50 -0.84 4.64
N ARG A 20 11.26 0.44 4.92
CA ARG A 20 12.06 1.18 5.91
C ARG A 20 11.52 0.98 7.34
N MET A 21 10.22 0.71 7.47
CA MET A 21 9.60 0.49 8.77
C MET A 21 10.07 -0.83 9.41
N ARG A 22 10.03 -0.88 10.74
CA ARG A 22 10.38 -2.07 11.54
C ARG A 22 9.25 -2.38 12.51
N CYS A 23 8.05 -2.59 11.94
CA CYS A 23 6.86 -2.88 12.74
C CYS A 23 7.07 -4.13 13.58
N ARG A 24 6.80 -4.04 14.90
CA ARG A 24 6.98 -5.16 15.84
C ARG A 24 6.14 -6.38 15.48
N TYR A 25 5.01 -6.18 14.81
CA TYR A 25 4.11 -7.25 14.34
C TYR A 25 4.23 -7.54 12.84
N CYS A 26 5.35 -7.17 12.20
CA CYS A 26 5.52 -7.44 10.78
C CYS A 26 5.47 -8.94 10.49
N HIS A 27 4.53 -9.35 9.64
CA HIS A 27 4.43 -10.75 9.23
C HIS A 27 5.13 -11.06 7.90
N ASN A 28 5.77 -10.04 7.29
CA ASN A 28 6.58 -10.18 6.08
C ASN A 28 8.00 -9.60 6.26
N PRO A 29 8.77 -9.96 7.30
CA PRO A 29 10.10 -9.39 7.54
C PRO A 29 11.10 -9.67 6.42
N ASP A 30 10.88 -10.72 5.62
CA ASP A 30 11.70 -11.07 4.45
C ASP A 30 11.63 -9.98 3.36
N THR A 31 10.62 -9.10 3.40
CA THR A 31 10.48 -7.98 2.46
C THR A 31 11.18 -6.69 2.92
N TRP A 32 11.86 -6.67 4.06
CA TRP A 32 12.54 -5.48 4.54
C TRP A 32 13.71 -5.05 3.67
N ALA A 33 14.51 -6.01 3.21
CA ALA A 33 15.62 -5.74 2.31
C ALA A 33 15.12 -5.45 0.88
N LEU A 34 15.82 -4.58 0.16
CA LEU A 34 15.53 -4.31 -1.26
C LEU A 34 15.88 -5.52 -2.14
N LYS A 35 16.84 -6.32 -1.72
CA LYS A 35 17.22 -7.58 -2.38
C LYS A 35 17.32 -8.70 -1.36
N ASP A 36 16.70 -9.81 -1.65
CA ASP A 36 16.77 -11.06 -0.91
C ASP A 36 17.14 -12.20 -1.88
N LYS A 37 17.67 -13.30 -1.36
CA LYS A 37 18.07 -14.48 -2.16
C LYS A 37 16.93 -15.09 -2.95
N ASN A 38 15.68 -14.89 -2.54
CA ASN A 38 14.48 -15.40 -3.19
C ASN A 38 13.78 -14.33 -4.05
N SER A 39 14.29 -13.07 -4.03
CA SER A 39 13.74 -12.00 -4.86
C SER A 39 14.29 -12.08 -6.29
N TYR A 40 13.51 -11.58 -7.24
CA TYR A 40 13.88 -11.47 -8.63
C TYR A 40 13.43 -10.14 -9.22
N GLU A 41 14.11 -9.68 -10.23
CA GLU A 41 13.75 -8.46 -10.94
C GLU A 41 12.84 -8.82 -12.12
N GLU A 42 11.79 -8.05 -12.31
CA GLU A 42 10.80 -8.23 -13.36
C GLU A 42 10.28 -6.88 -13.84
N THR A 43 10.06 -6.74 -15.12
CA THR A 43 9.48 -5.52 -15.67
C THR A 43 7.98 -5.43 -15.38
N PRO A 44 7.38 -4.21 -15.33
CA PRO A 44 5.92 -4.05 -15.17
C PRO A 44 5.11 -4.82 -16.22
N ALA A 45 5.58 -4.85 -17.47
CA ALA A 45 4.90 -5.58 -18.56
C ALA A 45 4.91 -7.09 -18.34
N GLU A 46 6.02 -7.67 -17.89
CA GLU A 46 6.11 -9.09 -17.56
C GLU A 46 5.20 -9.46 -16.39
N THR A 47 5.20 -8.64 -15.35
CA THR A 47 4.31 -8.81 -14.20
C THR A 47 2.84 -8.76 -14.63
N LEU A 48 2.46 -7.77 -15.43
CA LEU A 48 1.09 -7.68 -15.97
C LEU A 48 0.74 -8.93 -16.79
N LYS A 49 1.63 -9.36 -17.68
CA LYS A 49 1.43 -10.58 -18.49
C LYS A 49 1.17 -11.81 -17.63
N LYS A 50 1.89 -11.95 -16.51
CA LYS A 50 1.65 -13.05 -15.55
C LYS A 50 0.29 -12.90 -14.86
N ALA A 51 -0.03 -11.69 -14.41
CA ALA A 51 -1.30 -11.39 -13.73
C ALA A 51 -2.51 -11.66 -14.63
N MET A 52 -2.44 -11.26 -15.90
CA MET A 52 -3.52 -11.42 -16.88
C MET A 52 -3.90 -12.89 -17.16
N ARG A 53 -3.01 -13.84 -16.89
CA ARG A 53 -3.34 -15.28 -16.97
C ARG A 53 -4.46 -15.69 -16.00
N PHE A 54 -4.70 -14.88 -14.97
CA PHE A 54 -5.68 -15.10 -13.92
C PHE A 54 -6.91 -14.21 -14.03
N LYS A 55 -7.03 -13.44 -15.12
CA LYS A 55 -8.13 -12.47 -15.33
C LYS A 55 -9.51 -13.12 -15.18
N ALA A 56 -9.68 -14.38 -15.59
CA ALA A 56 -10.96 -15.09 -15.46
C ALA A 56 -11.45 -15.22 -14.01
N TYR A 57 -10.55 -15.21 -13.03
CA TYR A 57 -10.90 -15.29 -11.60
C TYR A 57 -11.30 -13.94 -10.99
N TRP A 58 -10.99 -12.82 -11.65
CA TRP A 58 -11.26 -11.48 -11.10
C TRP A 58 -12.72 -11.07 -11.19
N LYS A 59 -13.47 -11.68 -12.12
CA LYS A 59 -14.86 -11.31 -12.43
C LYS A 59 -14.96 -9.79 -12.68
N GLU A 60 -16.00 -9.14 -12.12
CA GLU A 60 -16.21 -7.70 -12.30
C GLU A 60 -15.49 -6.81 -11.28
N THR A 61 -15.16 -7.35 -10.12
CA THR A 61 -14.65 -6.56 -8.98
C THR A 61 -13.17 -6.78 -8.66
N GLY A 62 -12.58 -7.86 -9.15
CA GLY A 62 -11.18 -8.20 -8.89
C GLY A 62 -10.19 -7.40 -9.73
N GLY A 63 -8.91 -7.70 -9.58
CA GLY A 63 -7.85 -7.01 -10.31
C GLY A 63 -6.46 -7.26 -9.74
N ILE A 64 -5.59 -6.26 -9.80
CA ILE A 64 -4.22 -6.32 -9.29
C ILE A 64 -4.10 -5.49 -8.02
N THR A 65 -3.41 -6.04 -7.02
CA THR A 65 -2.95 -5.29 -5.84
C THR A 65 -1.43 -5.33 -5.79
N VAL A 66 -0.81 -4.19 -5.61
CA VAL A 66 0.62 -4.09 -5.30
C VAL A 66 0.78 -3.84 -3.81
N SER A 67 1.53 -4.71 -3.17
CA SER A 67 1.81 -4.76 -1.73
C SER A 67 3.29 -5.13 -1.50
N GLY A 68 3.62 -5.74 -0.37
CA GLY A 68 4.95 -6.30 -0.09
C GLY A 68 5.57 -5.74 1.16
N GLY A 69 6.78 -5.18 1.05
CA GLY A 69 7.38 -4.35 2.08
C GLY A 69 6.69 -2.98 2.12
N GLU A 70 7.14 -2.06 1.26
CA GLU A 70 6.50 -0.76 1.03
C GLU A 70 6.52 -0.43 -0.46
N ALA A 71 5.37 -0.51 -1.08
CA ALA A 71 5.23 -0.36 -2.53
C ALA A 71 5.68 1.01 -3.06
N LEU A 72 5.49 2.08 -2.28
CA LEU A 72 5.90 3.44 -2.67
C LEU A 72 7.42 3.64 -2.75
N LEU A 73 8.24 2.72 -2.24
CA LEU A 73 9.69 2.76 -2.47
C LEU A 73 10.05 2.46 -3.92
N GLN A 74 9.15 1.81 -4.66
CA GLN A 74 9.30 1.48 -6.08
C GLN A 74 8.22 2.19 -6.91
N ILE A 75 7.95 3.46 -6.60
CA ILE A 75 6.83 4.23 -7.15
C ILE A 75 6.79 4.27 -8.69
N ASP A 76 7.94 4.37 -9.34
CA ASP A 76 8.03 4.40 -10.82
C ASP A 76 7.57 3.06 -11.42
N TYR A 77 7.96 1.94 -10.80
CA TYR A 77 7.53 0.61 -11.20
C TYR A 77 6.02 0.42 -11.01
N VAL A 78 5.50 0.84 -9.85
CA VAL A 78 4.06 0.73 -9.55
C VAL A 78 3.24 1.57 -10.51
N THR A 79 3.68 2.80 -10.79
CA THR A 79 3.01 3.71 -11.72
C THR A 79 2.89 3.09 -13.11
N GLU A 80 3.99 2.55 -13.65
CA GLU A 80 3.98 1.93 -14.96
C GLU A 80 3.13 0.66 -15.00
N LEU A 81 3.22 -0.20 -13.97
CA LEU A 81 2.37 -1.38 -13.86
C LEU A 81 0.88 -1.02 -13.85
N PHE A 82 0.50 -0.01 -13.08
CA PHE A 82 -0.90 0.44 -13.00
C PHE A 82 -1.35 1.11 -14.28
N ARG A 83 -0.51 1.90 -14.93
CA ARG A 83 -0.81 2.49 -16.23
C ARG A 83 -1.13 1.40 -17.27
N LEU A 84 -0.28 0.40 -17.38
CA LEU A 84 -0.48 -0.73 -18.29
C LEU A 84 -1.73 -1.57 -17.92
N ALA A 85 -2.00 -1.74 -16.62
CA ALA A 85 -3.19 -2.43 -16.14
C ALA A 85 -4.48 -1.68 -16.51
N LYS A 86 -4.48 -0.35 -16.38
CA LYS A 86 -5.62 0.50 -16.76
C LYS A 86 -5.91 0.44 -18.26
N GLU A 87 -4.91 0.37 -19.11
CA GLU A 87 -5.07 0.15 -20.56
C GLU A 87 -5.79 -1.16 -20.91
N GLN A 88 -5.69 -2.18 -20.02
CA GLN A 88 -6.39 -3.47 -20.14
C GLN A 88 -7.73 -3.52 -19.38
N GLY A 89 -8.20 -2.38 -18.85
CA GLY A 89 -9.42 -2.28 -18.06
C GLY A 89 -9.36 -3.02 -16.72
N VAL A 90 -8.16 -3.15 -16.14
CA VAL A 90 -7.94 -3.86 -14.88
C VAL A 90 -8.03 -2.88 -13.70
N HIS A 91 -8.75 -3.27 -12.66
CA HIS A 91 -8.83 -2.53 -11.40
C HIS A 91 -7.52 -2.63 -10.61
N THR A 92 -7.00 -1.49 -10.15
CA THR A 92 -5.72 -1.34 -9.48
C THR A 92 -5.88 -0.95 -8.02
N THR A 93 -5.17 -1.61 -7.13
CA THR A 93 -5.16 -1.31 -5.69
C THR A 93 -3.71 -1.17 -5.21
N LEU A 94 -3.42 -0.09 -4.51
CA LEU A 94 -2.15 0.11 -3.84
C LEU A 94 -2.30 -0.16 -2.35
N ASP A 95 -1.53 -1.11 -1.84
CA ASP A 95 -1.40 -1.42 -0.42
C ASP A 95 -0.11 -0.81 0.11
N THR A 96 -0.22 0.13 1.03
CA THR A 96 0.91 0.94 1.51
C THR A 96 0.75 1.37 2.97
N SER A 97 1.86 1.52 3.65
CA SER A 97 1.91 2.22 4.94
C SER A 97 1.96 3.74 4.80
N GLY A 98 2.16 4.26 3.58
CA GLY A 98 2.34 5.69 3.34
C GLY A 98 3.67 6.26 3.83
N ASN A 99 4.56 5.45 4.40
CA ASN A 99 5.80 5.93 5.03
C ASN A 99 6.69 6.80 4.10
N PRO A 100 6.86 6.50 2.80
CA PRO A 100 7.67 7.35 1.91
C PRO A 100 6.99 8.65 1.48
N PHE A 101 5.69 8.85 1.78
CA PHE A 101 4.96 10.02 1.29
C PHE A 101 5.61 11.33 1.77
N THR A 102 5.78 12.25 0.83
CA THR A 102 6.21 13.61 1.06
C THR A 102 5.69 14.52 -0.04
N ARG A 103 5.45 15.79 0.27
CA ARG A 103 5.10 16.82 -0.72
C ARG A 103 6.32 17.44 -1.39
N GLU A 104 7.51 16.93 -1.13
CA GLU A 104 8.74 17.38 -1.75
C GLU A 104 8.94 16.72 -3.12
N GLU A 105 9.55 17.48 -4.03
CA GLU A 105 9.95 16.97 -5.34
C GLU A 105 11.24 16.13 -5.24
N PRO A 106 11.45 15.11 -6.07
CA PRO A 106 10.56 14.69 -7.18
C PRO A 106 9.44 13.70 -6.77
N PHE A 107 9.34 13.32 -5.51
CA PHE A 107 8.40 12.30 -5.06
C PHE A 107 6.95 12.74 -5.28
N PHE A 108 6.63 13.99 -4.97
CA PHE A 108 5.26 14.49 -5.06
C PHE A 108 4.69 14.46 -6.49
N SER A 109 5.47 14.86 -7.48
CA SER A 109 5.09 14.73 -8.89
C SER A 109 4.86 13.28 -9.30
N LYS A 110 5.72 12.36 -8.87
CA LYS A 110 5.56 10.91 -9.12
C LYS A 110 4.31 10.35 -8.45
N PHE A 111 4.04 10.77 -7.23
CA PHE A 111 2.84 10.34 -6.50
C PHE A 111 1.56 10.83 -7.21
N ASN A 112 1.54 12.08 -7.68
CA ASN A 112 0.42 12.62 -8.45
C ASN A 112 0.23 11.87 -9.78
N GLU A 113 1.28 11.40 -10.41
CA GLU A 113 1.16 10.54 -11.60
C GLU A 113 0.55 9.19 -11.25
N LEU A 114 1.03 8.54 -10.19
CA LEU A 114 0.49 7.26 -9.68
C LEU A 114 -1.01 7.37 -9.36
N LEU A 115 -1.47 8.49 -8.79
CA LEU A 115 -2.88 8.73 -8.46
C LEU A 115 -3.80 8.56 -9.66
N LYS A 116 -3.36 8.88 -10.88
CA LYS A 116 -4.18 8.78 -12.10
C LYS A 116 -4.58 7.34 -12.41
N TYR A 117 -3.74 6.40 -12.03
CA TYR A 117 -3.87 4.98 -12.37
C TYR A 117 -4.27 4.09 -11.18
N THR A 118 -4.47 4.69 -9.99
CA THR A 118 -4.86 3.95 -8.78
C THR A 118 -6.35 4.12 -8.50
N ASP A 119 -7.09 3.00 -8.48
CA ASP A 119 -8.53 2.98 -8.19
C ASP A 119 -8.84 2.93 -6.70
N LEU A 120 -7.98 2.26 -5.91
CA LEU A 120 -8.17 2.10 -4.47
C LEU A 120 -6.82 2.12 -3.74
N PHE A 121 -6.78 2.81 -2.61
CA PHE A 121 -5.69 2.75 -1.64
C PHE A 121 -6.10 1.92 -0.43
N LEU A 122 -5.27 0.95 -0.04
CA LEU A 122 -5.31 0.33 1.27
C LEU A 122 -4.21 1.01 2.09
N LEU A 123 -4.60 1.95 2.94
CA LEU A 123 -3.65 2.74 3.72
C LEU A 123 -3.61 2.24 5.16
N ASP A 124 -2.44 1.75 5.57
CA ASP A 124 -2.21 1.29 6.92
C ASP A 124 -1.85 2.44 7.86
N ILE A 125 -2.76 2.85 8.73
CA ILE A 125 -2.44 3.70 9.89
C ILE A 125 -2.12 2.77 11.06
N LYS A 126 -0.83 2.54 11.30
CA LYS A 126 -0.37 1.55 12.30
C LYS A 126 -0.69 1.97 13.73
N HIS A 127 -0.69 3.27 14.00
CA HIS A 127 -1.19 3.89 15.23
C HIS A 127 -1.49 5.37 14.97
N ILE A 128 -2.55 5.91 15.57
CA ILE A 128 -2.89 7.34 15.42
C ILE A 128 -1.98 8.25 16.26
N ASP A 129 -1.61 7.83 17.46
CA ASP A 129 -0.69 8.56 18.32
C ASP A 129 0.75 8.46 17.79
N PRO A 130 1.46 9.60 17.57
CA PRO A 130 2.79 9.60 16.95
C PRO A 130 3.87 8.94 17.82
N VAL A 131 3.76 9.02 19.15
CA VAL A 131 4.75 8.41 20.07
C VAL A 131 4.61 6.89 20.01
N LYS A 132 3.38 6.40 20.14
CA LYS A 132 3.09 4.97 20.07
C LYS A 132 3.37 4.41 18.68
N HIS A 133 3.07 5.18 17.62
CA HIS A 133 3.42 4.80 16.25
C HIS A 133 4.93 4.62 16.10
N LYS A 134 5.73 5.56 16.62
CA LYS A 134 7.19 5.49 16.55
C LYS A 134 7.76 4.32 17.34
N ASP A 135 7.21 4.03 18.52
CA ASP A 135 7.59 2.85 19.31
C ASP A 135 7.29 1.55 18.56
N LEU A 136 6.15 1.51 17.89
CA LEU A 136 5.67 0.32 17.17
C LEU A 136 6.42 0.06 15.86
N THR A 137 6.81 1.12 15.12
CA THR A 137 7.29 1.06 13.73
C THR A 137 8.69 1.60 13.51
N GLN A 138 9.24 2.32 14.50
CA GLN A 138 10.48 3.11 14.45
C GLN A 138 10.40 4.35 13.55
N TRP A 139 9.18 4.76 13.12
CA TRP A 139 8.95 5.91 12.25
C TRP A 139 7.84 6.81 12.78
N ASP A 140 7.90 8.09 12.41
CA ASP A 140 6.83 9.05 12.63
C ASP A 140 5.62 8.74 11.72
N ASN A 141 4.42 9.22 12.07
CA ASN A 141 3.20 9.02 11.29
C ASN A 141 2.66 10.30 10.64
N SER A 142 3.30 11.45 10.82
CA SER A 142 2.80 12.74 10.34
C SER A 142 2.60 12.76 8.83
N ASN A 143 3.54 12.21 8.08
CA ASN A 143 3.46 12.07 6.63
C ASN A 143 2.40 11.08 6.17
N ILE A 144 2.13 10.02 6.95
CA ILE A 144 1.08 9.03 6.66
C ILE A 144 -0.30 9.67 6.82
N LEU A 145 -0.49 10.44 7.89
CA LEU A 145 -1.72 11.19 8.13
C LEU A 145 -1.91 12.31 7.09
N ASP A 146 -0.82 12.97 6.67
CA ASP A 146 -0.86 13.94 5.57
C ASP A 146 -1.25 13.27 4.24
N MET A 147 -0.72 12.08 3.95
CA MET A 147 -1.13 11.29 2.79
C MET A 147 -2.62 10.96 2.82
N ALA A 148 -3.17 10.53 3.98
CA ALA A 148 -4.60 10.23 4.12
C ALA A 148 -5.46 11.45 3.78
N LYS A 149 -5.13 12.62 4.34
CA LYS A 149 -5.82 13.88 4.03
C LYS A 149 -5.70 14.24 2.55
N TYR A 150 -4.50 14.13 1.98
CA TYR A 150 -4.27 14.43 0.58
C TYR A 150 -5.10 13.54 -0.36
N LEU A 151 -5.19 12.24 -0.06
CA LEU A 151 -6.03 11.32 -0.82
C LEU A 151 -7.51 11.68 -0.71
N SER A 152 -7.99 12.03 0.49
CA SER A 152 -9.37 12.47 0.74
C SER A 152 -9.69 13.75 -0.02
N ASP A 153 -8.83 14.77 0.05
CA ASP A 153 -8.99 16.06 -0.63
C ASP A 153 -9.05 15.89 -2.16
N ASN A 154 -8.39 14.87 -2.69
CA ASN A 154 -8.41 14.54 -4.12
C ASN A 154 -9.50 13.51 -4.50
N GLY A 155 -10.44 13.20 -3.61
CA GLY A 155 -11.56 12.30 -3.85
C GLY A 155 -11.14 10.86 -4.17
N LYS A 156 -9.98 10.42 -3.68
CA LYS A 156 -9.48 9.06 -3.92
C LYS A 156 -10.14 8.06 -2.98
N LYS A 157 -10.56 6.93 -3.52
CA LYS A 157 -11.11 5.83 -2.72
C LYS A 157 -10.00 5.24 -1.85
N MET A 158 -10.29 5.12 -0.56
CA MET A 158 -9.33 4.66 0.41
C MET A 158 -10.02 3.77 1.47
N TRP A 159 -9.39 2.64 1.78
CA TRP A 159 -9.70 1.85 2.96
C TRP A 159 -8.59 2.06 3.97
N ILE A 160 -8.95 2.60 5.14
CA ILE A 160 -8.02 2.67 6.25
C ILE A 160 -7.96 1.31 6.93
N ARG A 161 -6.75 0.81 7.14
CA ARG A 161 -6.51 -0.42 7.89
C ARG A 161 -5.75 -0.11 9.16
N ASN A 162 -6.17 -0.73 10.25
CA ASN A 162 -5.46 -0.75 11.51
C ASN A 162 -5.43 -2.19 12.04
N VAL A 163 -4.25 -2.69 12.37
CA VAL A 163 -4.10 -4.03 12.94
C VAL A 163 -4.26 -3.93 14.44
N LEU A 164 -5.25 -4.63 15.00
CA LEU A 164 -5.46 -4.70 16.44
C LEU A 164 -4.47 -5.68 17.07
N VAL A 165 -3.52 -5.13 17.82
CA VAL A 165 -2.51 -5.89 18.55
C VAL A 165 -2.74 -5.68 20.05
N PRO A 166 -3.10 -6.73 20.82
CA PRO A 166 -3.39 -6.60 22.24
C PRO A 166 -2.27 -5.91 23.02
N GLY A 167 -2.64 -4.88 23.77
CA GLY A 167 -1.71 -4.06 24.57
C GLY A 167 -0.88 -3.06 23.78
N TYR A 168 -1.08 -2.95 22.45
CA TYR A 168 -0.36 -1.98 21.60
C TYR A 168 -1.28 -1.03 20.86
N THR A 169 -2.27 -1.55 20.14
CA THR A 169 -3.11 -0.77 19.22
C THR A 169 -4.61 -0.92 19.49
N ASP A 170 -4.99 -1.62 20.56
CA ASP A 170 -6.37 -1.95 20.94
C ASP A 170 -6.95 -1.01 22.03
N GLY A 171 -6.23 0.06 22.39
CA GLY A 171 -6.72 1.03 23.37
C GLY A 171 -7.93 1.83 22.87
N GLU A 172 -9.04 1.83 23.63
CA GLU A 172 -10.29 2.50 23.21
C GLU A 172 -10.09 3.96 22.87
N GLU A 173 -9.31 4.71 23.68
CA GLU A 173 -9.02 6.13 23.42
C GLU A 173 -8.31 6.36 22.08
N ASP A 174 -7.36 5.48 21.72
CA ASP A 174 -6.63 5.59 20.47
C ASP A 174 -7.49 5.19 19.27
N LEU A 175 -8.35 4.18 19.43
CA LEU A 175 -9.32 3.80 18.42
C LEU A 175 -10.37 4.92 18.20
N GLN A 176 -10.79 5.60 19.26
CA GLN A 176 -11.67 6.76 19.12
C GLN A 176 -10.98 7.89 18.35
N LYS A 177 -9.72 8.24 18.70
CA LYS A 177 -8.93 9.25 17.96
C LYS A 177 -8.76 8.87 16.47
N LEU A 178 -8.56 7.58 16.18
CA LEU A 178 -8.49 7.11 14.80
C LEU A 178 -9.83 7.27 14.08
N SER A 179 -10.93 6.92 14.76
CA SER A 179 -12.29 7.10 14.23
C SER A 179 -12.62 8.58 13.96
N ASP A 180 -12.23 9.47 14.87
CA ASP A 180 -12.45 10.91 14.70
C ASP A 180 -11.60 11.52 13.58
N PHE A 181 -10.48 10.88 13.24
CA PHE A 181 -9.61 11.30 12.14
C PHE A 181 -10.17 10.90 10.77
N ILE A 182 -10.89 9.78 10.66
CA ILE A 182 -11.44 9.22 9.41
C ILE A 182 -12.72 9.96 9.00
#